data_f225799a0a4981e683a8ac74e6b16325
#
_entry.id   f225799a0a4981e683a8ac74e6b16325
#
_cell.length_a   1.000
_cell.length_b   1.000
_cell.length_c   1.000
_cell.angle_alpha   90.00
_cell.angle_beta   90.00
_cell.angle_gamma   90.00
#
_symmetry.space_group_name_H-M   'P 1'
#
loop_
_entity.id
_entity.type
_entity.pdbx_description
1 polymer ?
#
loop_
_entity_poly.entity_id
_entity_poly.type
_entity_poly.pdbx_seq_one_letter_code
_entity_poly.pdbx_strand_id
1 'polypeptide(L)'
;MEKFFLKIWYQDVYYANLISLCLIPLSYIYICLFYIRRLFYNNKKFNVPIVCIGNINIGGTGKTSTLLALIEEIKKKDKRVSVLLRGYGSTNKSIFYKVSKSDTFNKVGDEALLYANCVPTYITTNRALSLIHI
;
A
#
# COMPACT_ATOMS: atom_id res chain seq x y z
N MET A 1 11.96 -15.97 -16.35
CA MET A 1 11.50 -16.43 -15.03
C MET A 1 10.02 -16.13 -14.80
N GLU A 2 9.54 -14.94 -15.10
CA GLU A 2 8.14 -14.51 -14.87
C GLU A 2 7.10 -15.42 -15.58
N LYS A 3 7.32 -15.77 -16.84
CA LYS A 3 6.45 -16.69 -17.60
C LYS A 3 6.37 -18.11 -17.01
N PHE A 4 7.41 -18.56 -16.33
CA PHE A 4 7.45 -19.87 -15.67
C PHE A 4 6.56 -19.89 -14.42
N PHE A 5 6.62 -18.84 -13.58
CA PHE A 5 5.76 -18.71 -12.40
C PHE A 5 4.29 -18.51 -12.77
N LEU A 6 3.99 -17.73 -13.83
CA LEU A 6 2.62 -17.58 -14.32
C LEU A 6 2.04 -18.90 -14.81
N LYS A 7 2.85 -19.74 -15.45
CA LYS A 7 2.45 -21.07 -15.90
C LYS A 7 2.11 -22.01 -14.74
N ILE A 8 2.89 -21.94 -13.67
CA ILE A 8 2.65 -22.73 -12.44
C ILE A 8 1.38 -22.27 -11.72
N TRP A 9 1.08 -20.97 -11.73
CA TRP A 9 -0.07 -20.41 -10.99
C TRP A 9 -1.41 -20.50 -11.73
N TYR A 10 -1.39 -20.50 -13.07
CA TYR A 10 -2.63 -20.39 -13.87
C TYR A 10 -2.88 -21.59 -14.80
N GLN A 11 -2.01 -22.55 -14.85
CA GLN A 11 -2.21 -23.76 -15.66
C GLN A 11 -2.12 -25.01 -14.77
N ASP A 12 -3.12 -25.89 -14.91
CA ASP A 12 -3.15 -27.22 -14.27
C ASP A 12 -2.10 -28.15 -14.87
N VAL A 13 -0.85 -27.95 -14.49
CA VAL A 13 0.26 -28.80 -14.92
C VAL A 13 0.60 -29.76 -13.78
N TYR A 14 0.79 -31.02 -14.07
CA TYR A 14 1.19 -32.08 -13.11
C TYR A 14 2.36 -31.66 -12.21
N TYR A 15 3.34 -30.93 -12.76
CA TYR A 15 4.48 -30.37 -11.99
C TYR A 15 4.07 -29.26 -11.02
N ALA A 16 3.00 -28.52 -11.28
CA ALA A 16 2.49 -27.51 -10.37
C ALA A 16 1.95 -28.14 -9.09
N ASN A 17 1.32 -29.31 -9.20
CA ASN A 17 0.81 -30.06 -8.05
C ASN A 17 1.96 -30.61 -7.17
N LEU A 18 3.07 -31.04 -7.76
CA LEU A 18 4.23 -31.54 -7.02
C LEU A 18 4.94 -30.39 -6.27
N ILE A 19 5.12 -29.25 -6.92
CA ILE A 19 5.71 -28.04 -6.31
C ILE A 19 4.80 -27.51 -5.22
N SER A 20 3.49 -27.46 -5.43
CA SER A 20 2.54 -27.01 -4.40
C SER A 20 2.54 -27.94 -3.19
N LEU A 21 2.65 -29.26 -3.37
CA LEU A 21 2.77 -30.20 -2.27
C LEU A 21 4.01 -29.94 -1.39
N CYS A 22 5.15 -29.62 -2.01
CA CYS A 22 6.36 -29.24 -1.29
C CYS A 22 6.24 -27.88 -0.56
N LEU A 23 5.40 -26.97 -1.07
CA LEU A 23 5.18 -25.66 -0.48
C LEU A 23 4.13 -25.64 0.64
N ILE A 24 3.30 -26.67 0.76
CA ILE A 24 2.28 -26.78 1.82
C ILE A 24 2.89 -26.62 3.23
N PRO A 25 3.96 -27.32 3.63
CA PRO A 25 4.51 -27.15 4.98
C PRO A 25 5.03 -25.72 5.21
N LEU A 26 5.62 -25.11 4.18
CA LEU A 26 6.08 -23.72 4.25
C LEU A 26 4.91 -22.75 4.44
N SER A 27 3.77 -23.02 3.80
CA SER A 27 2.53 -22.27 3.97
C SER A 27 1.99 -22.34 5.39
N TYR A 28 2.03 -23.50 6.02
CA TYR A 28 1.63 -23.66 7.43
C TYR A 28 2.55 -22.89 8.38
N ILE A 29 3.86 -22.91 8.14
CA ILE A 29 4.82 -22.10 8.91
C ILE A 29 4.49 -20.60 8.77
N TYR A 30 4.24 -20.14 7.55
CA TYR A 30 3.85 -18.75 7.29
C TYR A 30 2.56 -18.37 8.03
N ILE A 31 1.54 -19.21 7.97
CA ILE A 31 0.26 -18.98 8.66
C ILE A 31 0.49 -18.91 10.19
N CYS A 32 1.29 -19.82 10.74
CA CYS A 32 1.62 -19.82 12.17
C CYS A 32 2.31 -18.51 12.57
N LEU A 33 3.33 -18.09 11.84
CA LEU A 33 4.04 -16.82 12.06
C LEU A 33 3.10 -15.62 11.94
N PHE A 34 2.17 -15.65 10.99
CA PHE A 34 1.16 -14.60 10.83
C PHE A 34 0.26 -14.48 12.06
N TYR A 35 -0.24 -15.60 12.60
CA TYR A 35 -1.06 -15.61 13.83
C TYR A 35 -0.26 -15.15 15.04
N ILE A 36 0.98 -15.62 15.21
CA ILE A 36 1.87 -15.17 16.29
C ILE A 36 2.07 -13.65 16.21
N ARG A 37 2.41 -13.12 15.04
CA ARG A 37 2.55 -11.68 14.83
C ARG A 37 1.27 -10.91 15.15
N ARG A 38 0.10 -11.47 14.81
CA ARG A 38 -1.20 -10.86 15.11
C ARG A 38 -1.49 -10.77 16.60
N LEU A 39 -1.07 -11.75 17.40
CA LEU A 39 -1.21 -11.72 18.86
C LEU A 39 -0.40 -10.59 19.50
N PHE A 40 0.79 -10.29 18.94
CA PHE A 40 1.64 -9.20 19.42
C PHE A 40 1.29 -7.83 18.78
N TYR A 41 0.34 -7.81 17.85
CA TYR A 41 -0.04 -6.56 17.18
C TYR A 41 -1.00 -5.74 18.05
N ASN A 42 -0.49 -4.60 18.51
CA ASN A 42 -1.29 -3.66 19.30
C ASN A 42 -2.12 -2.77 18.36
N ASN A 43 -3.43 -2.95 18.35
CA ASN A 43 -4.35 -2.17 17.51
C ASN A 43 -4.42 -0.73 18.00
N LYS A 44 -3.74 0.18 17.32
CA LYS A 44 -3.90 1.63 17.56
C LYS A 44 -5.24 2.08 16.98
N LYS A 45 -6.08 2.67 17.83
CA LYS A 45 -7.33 3.32 17.40
C LYS A 45 -7.02 4.77 17.03
N PHE A 46 -7.56 5.22 15.93
CA PHE A 46 -7.47 6.60 15.47
C PHE A 46 -8.86 7.23 15.49
N ASN A 47 -8.95 8.51 15.85
CA ASN A 47 -10.22 9.22 15.89
C ASN A 47 -10.69 9.73 14.52
N VAL A 48 -9.99 9.38 13.47
CA VAL A 48 -10.31 9.74 12.08
C VAL A 48 -10.60 8.49 11.26
N PRO A 49 -11.56 8.52 10.34
CA PRO A 49 -11.82 7.41 9.43
C PRO A 49 -10.62 7.22 8.49
N ILE A 50 -10.16 5.99 8.37
CA ILE A 50 -9.04 5.62 7.51
C ILE A 50 -9.53 4.69 6.42
N VAL A 51 -9.31 5.06 5.17
CA VAL A 51 -9.59 4.24 4.00
C VAL A 51 -8.26 3.75 3.42
N CYS A 52 -8.09 2.45 3.30
CA CYS A 52 -6.90 1.84 2.71
C CYS A 52 -7.21 1.36 1.30
N ILE A 53 -6.49 1.90 0.31
CA ILE A 53 -6.60 1.46 -1.08
C ILE A 53 -5.39 0.61 -1.42
N GLY A 54 -5.63 -0.64 -1.75
CA GLY A 54 -4.61 -1.63 -2.07
C GLY A 54 -5.02 -2.52 -3.23
N ASN A 55 -4.09 -3.35 -3.70
CA ASN A 55 -4.35 -4.38 -4.71
C ASN A 55 -4.30 -5.77 -4.08
N ILE A 56 -5.16 -6.62 -4.60
CA ILE A 56 -5.08 -8.07 -4.38
C ILE A 56 -4.19 -8.69 -5.47
N ASN A 57 -4.27 -8.18 -6.69
CA ASN A 57 -3.50 -8.67 -7.84
C ASN A 57 -2.25 -7.82 -8.09
N ILE A 58 -1.23 -8.45 -8.69
CA ILE A 58 -0.03 -7.77 -9.17
C ILE A 58 -0.35 -7.07 -10.49
N GLY A 59 -0.11 -5.75 -10.58
CA GLY A 59 -0.27 -4.97 -11.81
C GLY A 59 -0.96 -3.62 -11.61
N GLY A 60 -1.17 -2.92 -12.70
CA GLY A 60 -1.84 -1.61 -12.78
C GLY A 60 -3.35 -1.74 -12.69
N THR A 61 -3.90 -1.84 -11.48
CA THR A 61 -5.35 -2.07 -11.24
C THR A 61 -6.14 -0.79 -11.00
N GLY A 62 -5.63 0.37 -11.47
CA GLY A 62 -6.36 1.64 -11.37
C GLY A 62 -6.44 2.26 -9.97
N LYS A 63 -5.51 1.91 -9.04
CA LYS A 63 -5.48 2.49 -7.67
C LYS A 63 -5.47 4.01 -7.69
N THR A 64 -4.62 4.59 -8.49
CA THR A 64 -4.44 6.04 -8.59
C THR A 64 -5.73 6.72 -9.03
N SER A 65 -6.40 6.19 -10.05
CA SER A 65 -7.68 6.71 -10.56
C SER A 65 -8.80 6.57 -9.51
N THR A 66 -8.86 5.42 -8.83
CA THR A 66 -9.84 5.18 -7.76
C THR A 66 -9.64 6.13 -6.59
N LEU A 67 -8.38 6.37 -6.19
CA LEU A 67 -8.08 7.30 -5.10
C LEU A 67 -8.44 8.74 -5.47
N LEU A 68 -8.15 9.19 -6.70
CA LEU A 68 -8.51 10.53 -7.17
C LEU A 68 -10.03 10.72 -7.19
N ALA A 69 -10.79 9.77 -7.73
CA ALA A 69 -12.24 9.81 -7.72
C ALA A 69 -12.81 9.86 -6.29
N LEU A 70 -12.26 9.08 -5.38
CA LEU A 70 -12.67 9.09 -3.96
C LEU A 70 -12.37 10.44 -3.30
N ILE A 71 -11.21 11.05 -3.58
CA ILE A 71 -10.86 12.39 -3.08
C ILE A 71 -11.89 13.44 -3.54
N GLU A 72 -12.28 13.40 -4.81
CA GLU A 72 -13.28 14.32 -5.37
C GLU A 72 -14.63 14.15 -4.68
N GLU A 73 -15.09 12.93 -4.49
CA GLU A 73 -16.36 12.65 -3.81
C GLU A 73 -16.37 13.09 -2.34
N ILE A 74 -15.25 12.92 -1.62
CA ILE A 74 -15.13 13.38 -0.23
C ILE A 74 -15.14 14.90 -0.17
N LYS A 75 -14.47 15.60 -1.11
CA LYS A 75 -14.47 17.05 -1.20
C LYS A 75 -15.84 17.64 -1.49
N LYS A 76 -16.64 17.00 -2.35
CA LYS A 76 -18.03 17.42 -2.62
C LYS A 76 -18.91 17.43 -1.36
N LYS A 77 -18.53 16.65 -0.34
CA LYS A 77 -19.21 16.57 0.96
C LYS A 77 -18.61 17.49 2.02
N ASP A 78 -17.80 18.48 1.62
CA ASP A 78 -17.09 19.42 2.50
C ASP A 78 -16.27 18.75 3.62
N LYS A 79 -15.80 17.52 3.37
CA LYS A 79 -14.93 16.82 4.30
C LYS A 79 -13.46 17.07 3.98
N ARG A 80 -12.67 17.29 5.04
CA ARG A 80 -11.21 17.36 4.91
C ARG A 80 -10.65 15.97 4.64
N VAL A 81 -9.79 15.86 3.63
CA VAL A 81 -9.13 14.61 3.26
C VAL A 81 -7.63 14.85 3.12
N SER A 82 -6.86 13.87 3.54
CA SER A 82 -5.40 13.84 3.36
C SER A 82 -4.98 12.48 2.81
N VAL A 83 -3.92 12.46 2.03
CA VAL A 83 -3.37 11.23 1.47
C VAL A 83 -2.07 10.88 2.17
N LEU A 84 -1.92 9.61 2.52
CA LEU A 84 -0.74 9.06 3.16
C LEU A 84 -0.14 7.95 2.28
N LEU A 85 1.10 8.15 1.85
CA LEU A 85 1.84 7.26 0.97
C LEU A 85 3.09 6.71 1.66
N ARG A 86 3.58 5.59 1.14
CA ARG A 86 4.86 5.01 1.60
C ARG A 86 6.07 5.71 0.98
N GLY A 87 5.87 6.52 -0.07
CA GLY A 87 6.96 7.18 -0.80
C GLY A 87 7.80 6.20 -1.59
N TYR A 88 7.16 5.27 -2.30
CA TYR A 88 7.88 4.34 -3.16
C TYR A 88 8.63 5.11 -4.24
N GLY A 89 9.93 4.79 -4.45
CA GLY A 89 10.78 5.51 -5.41
C GLY A 89 11.31 6.87 -4.93
N SER A 90 10.92 7.34 -3.72
CA SER A 90 11.45 8.57 -3.17
C SER A 90 12.86 8.40 -2.60
N THR A 91 13.70 9.41 -2.75
CA THR A 91 15.02 9.49 -2.08
C THR A 91 14.89 9.99 -0.63
N ASN A 92 13.75 10.55 -0.28
CA ASN A 92 13.49 11.05 1.07
C ASN A 92 13.24 9.89 2.04
N LYS A 93 14.14 9.74 3.01
CA LYS A 93 14.06 8.71 4.07
C LYS A 93 13.46 9.22 5.38
N SER A 94 12.87 10.40 5.39
CA SER A 94 12.23 10.95 6.59
C SER A 94 11.10 10.03 7.07
N ILE A 95 10.93 9.92 8.38
CA ILE A 95 9.85 9.13 8.98
C ILE A 95 8.50 9.71 8.57
N PHE A 96 8.41 11.04 8.46
CA PHE A 96 7.22 11.78 8.07
C PHE A 96 7.62 13.01 7.27
N TYR A 97 7.04 13.18 6.08
CA TYR A 97 7.31 14.32 5.22
C TYR A 97 6.04 14.81 4.55
N LYS A 98 5.71 16.09 4.70
CA LYS A 98 4.62 16.74 3.99
C LYS A 98 5.09 17.14 2.60
N VAL A 99 4.44 16.62 1.58
CA VAL A 99 4.79 16.88 0.19
C VAL A 99 4.38 18.31 -0.20
N SER A 100 5.32 19.06 -0.75
CA SER A 100 5.07 20.38 -1.36
C SER A 100 4.87 20.23 -2.88
N LYS A 101 4.04 21.10 -3.46
CA LYS A 101 3.89 21.17 -4.93
C LYS A 101 5.20 21.53 -5.65
N SER A 102 6.14 22.16 -4.95
CA SER A 102 7.46 22.53 -5.46
C SER A 102 8.52 21.42 -5.33
N ASP A 103 8.17 20.30 -4.69
CA ASP A 103 9.10 19.17 -4.57
C ASP A 103 9.35 18.51 -5.93
N THR A 104 10.52 17.90 -6.09
CA THR A 104 10.87 17.15 -7.29
C THR A 104 10.41 15.69 -7.19
N PHE A 105 10.11 15.08 -8.32
CA PHE A 105 9.68 13.66 -8.37
C PHE A 105 10.73 12.70 -7.76
N ASN A 106 12.03 12.99 -7.91
CA ASN A 106 13.10 12.19 -7.30
C ASN A 106 13.04 12.21 -5.77
N LYS A 107 12.60 13.32 -5.18
CA LYS A 107 12.54 13.48 -3.73
C LYS A 107 11.34 12.79 -3.11
N VAL A 108 10.18 12.84 -3.77
CA VAL A 108 8.90 12.43 -3.15
C VAL A 108 8.15 11.34 -3.94
N GLY A 109 8.55 11.06 -5.18
CA GLY A 109 7.86 10.15 -6.09
C GLY A 109 6.76 10.86 -6.89
N ASP A 110 6.46 10.33 -8.06
CA ASP A 110 5.48 10.86 -9.01
C ASP A 110 4.03 10.81 -8.46
N GLU A 111 3.64 9.69 -7.87
CA GLU A 111 2.31 9.56 -7.25
C GLU A 111 2.07 10.59 -6.15
N ALA A 112 3.08 10.87 -5.33
CA ALA A 112 2.94 11.82 -4.23
C ALA A 112 2.71 13.25 -4.74
N LEU A 113 3.40 13.65 -5.81
CA LEU A 113 3.18 14.94 -6.45
C LEU A 113 1.79 15.06 -7.07
N LEU A 114 1.31 14.00 -7.71
CA LEU A 114 -0.02 13.96 -8.30
C LEU A 114 -1.09 14.27 -7.24
N TYR A 115 -1.04 13.61 -6.08
CA TYR A 115 -2.01 13.84 -5.01
C TYR A 115 -1.80 15.16 -4.28
N ALA A 116 -0.55 15.64 -4.16
CA ALA A 116 -0.24 16.93 -3.53
C ALA A 116 -0.83 18.14 -4.27
N ASN A 117 -1.12 17.99 -5.56
CA ASN A 117 -1.85 18.99 -6.33
C ASN A 117 -3.32 19.11 -5.92
N CYS A 118 -3.89 18.01 -5.41
CA CYS A 118 -5.30 17.93 -5.08
C CYS A 118 -5.58 18.14 -3.58
N VAL A 119 -4.76 17.51 -2.72
CA VAL A 119 -4.99 17.46 -1.26
C VAL A 119 -3.67 17.45 -0.49
N PRO A 120 -3.67 17.80 0.80
CA PRO A 120 -2.51 17.59 1.65
C PRO A 120 -2.04 16.13 1.58
N THR A 121 -0.80 15.94 1.14
CA THR A 121 -0.21 14.61 0.91
C THR A 121 1.04 14.45 1.75
N TYR A 122 1.18 13.28 2.33
CA TYR A 122 2.28 12.95 3.23
C TYR A 122 2.95 11.65 2.81
N ILE A 123 4.27 11.61 2.93
CA ILE A 123 5.07 10.41 2.75
C ILE A 123 5.56 9.96 4.13
N THR A 124 5.52 8.66 4.37
CA THR A 124 5.96 8.10 5.64
C THR A 124 6.49 6.69 5.51
N THR A 125 7.50 6.38 6.29
CA THR A 125 7.97 5.01 6.51
C THR A 125 7.18 4.32 7.63
N ASN A 126 6.61 5.09 8.57
CA ASN A 126 5.79 4.57 9.67
C ASN A 126 4.39 5.18 9.65
N ARG A 127 3.44 4.45 9.05
CA ARG A 127 2.05 4.90 8.88
C ARG A 127 1.33 5.21 10.19
N ALA A 128 1.60 4.43 11.24
CA ALA A 128 0.94 4.62 12.54
C ALA A 128 1.35 5.92 13.23
N LEU A 129 2.63 6.30 13.16
CA LEU A 129 3.11 7.56 13.71
C LEU A 129 2.58 8.75 12.91
N SER A 130 2.51 8.63 11.60
CA SER A 130 2.08 9.74 10.73
C SER A 130 0.61 10.08 10.89
N LEU A 131 -0.25 9.08 11.18
CA LEU A 131 -1.68 9.31 11.43
C LEU A 131 -1.93 10.10 12.74
N ILE A 132 -0.98 10.10 13.66
CA ILE A 132 -1.07 10.90 14.90
C ILE A 132 -0.81 12.38 14.60
N HIS A 133 -0.01 12.69 13.58
CA HIS A 133 0.38 14.05 13.22
C HIS A 133 -0.54 14.71 12.18
N ILE A 134 -1.46 13.97 11.59
CA ILE A 134 -2.46 14.47 10.64
C ILE A 134 -3.74 14.84 11.38
#